data_c1372cefc7619dc85f80c1966909ed50
#
_entry.id   c1372cefc7619dc85f80c1966909ed50
#
_cell.length_a   1.000
_cell.length_b   1.000
_cell.length_c   1.000
_cell.angle_alpha   90.00
_cell.angle_beta   90.00
_cell.angle_gamma   90.00
#
_symmetry.space_group_name_H-M   'P 1'
#
loop_
_entity.id
_entity.type
_entity.pdbx_description
1 polymer ?
#
loop_
_entity_poly.entity_id
_entity_poly.type
_entity_poly.pdbx_seq_one_letter_code
_entity_poly.pdbx_strand_id
1 'polypeptide(L)'
;QAFYCPPHSTVWMEQPEIHLHPQVQAELADVFISATQAREDGKERHVQLIVESHSEHFLNRLQRRVAEGVVSPEDVAVYFCRRAGSATELEPLQLNMFGEIENWPEHFFGDEMADIAGRTLAAMRRKREAGSGGNAK
;
A
#
# COMPACT_ATOMS: atom_id res chain seq x y z
N GLN A 1 11.53 -9.43 14.46
CA GLN A 1 10.74 -10.55 15.02
C GLN A 1 10.39 -11.60 13.94
N ALA A 2 9.92 -11.20 12.74
CA ALA A 2 9.50 -12.14 11.69
C ALA A 2 10.58 -13.17 11.27
N PHE A 3 11.86 -12.80 11.31
CA PHE A 3 12.97 -13.73 11.00
C PHE A 3 13.32 -14.68 12.14
N TYR A 4 12.96 -14.35 13.38
CA TYR A 4 13.35 -15.11 14.59
C TYR A 4 12.18 -15.89 15.21
N CYS A 5 10.98 -15.83 14.63
CA CYS A 5 9.87 -16.64 15.09
C CYS A 5 10.08 -18.13 14.71
N PRO A 6 9.52 -19.09 15.45
CA PRO A 6 9.56 -20.49 15.05
C PRO A 6 8.88 -20.74 13.70
N PRO A 7 9.22 -21.83 12.98
CA PRO A 7 8.46 -22.29 11.83
C PRO A 7 6.98 -22.47 12.16
N HIS A 8 6.11 -22.30 11.16
CA HIS A 8 4.65 -22.36 11.29
C HIS A 8 4.03 -21.33 12.24
N SER A 9 4.71 -20.19 12.43
CA SER A 9 4.21 -19.08 13.23
C SER A 9 3.38 -18.10 12.40
N THR A 10 2.39 -17.50 13.06
CA THR A 10 1.72 -16.29 12.56
C THR A 10 2.21 -15.09 13.37
N VAL A 11 2.69 -14.07 12.68
CA VAL A 11 3.15 -12.81 13.28
C VAL A 11 2.19 -11.71 12.92
N TRP A 12 1.62 -11.07 13.93
CA TRP A 12 0.76 -9.90 13.79
C TRP A 12 1.57 -8.62 14.00
N MET A 13 1.42 -7.65 13.10
CA MET A 13 2.06 -6.35 13.20
C MET A 13 1.06 -5.24 12.87
N GLU A 14 0.98 -4.26 13.75
CA GLU A 14 0.15 -3.07 13.61
C GLU A 14 1.05 -1.87 13.30
N GLN A 15 0.80 -1.23 12.16
CA GLN A 15 1.50 -0.03 11.69
C GLN A 15 3.03 -0.09 11.85
N PRO A 16 3.70 -1.14 11.34
CA PRO A 16 5.15 -1.29 11.53
C PRO A 16 5.96 -0.20 10.81
N GLU A 17 5.34 0.56 9.92
CA GLU A 17 5.92 1.67 9.19
C GLU A 17 5.87 3.00 9.93
N ILE A 18 5.20 3.08 11.08
CA ILE A 18 5.02 4.34 11.80
C ILE A 18 6.39 4.96 12.14
N HIS A 19 6.55 6.26 11.90
CA HIS A 19 7.80 7.01 12.07
C HIS A 19 8.93 6.67 11.09
N LEU A 20 8.72 5.80 10.10
CA LEU A 20 9.71 5.53 9.06
C LEU A 20 9.61 6.54 7.91
N HIS A 21 10.78 6.87 7.34
CA HIS A 21 10.82 7.65 6.09
C HIS A 21 10.12 6.87 4.95
N PRO A 22 9.41 7.53 4.01
CA PRO A 22 8.68 6.87 2.92
C PRO A 22 9.49 5.82 2.15
N GLN A 23 10.76 6.06 1.89
CA GLN A 23 11.64 5.10 1.23
C GLN A 23 11.79 3.81 2.07
N VAL A 24 11.97 3.96 3.38
CA VAL A 24 12.12 2.81 4.30
C VAL A 24 10.79 2.06 4.45
N GLN A 25 9.65 2.77 4.40
CA GLN A 25 8.33 2.14 4.37
C GLN A 25 8.16 1.21 3.16
N ALA A 26 8.64 1.62 1.98
CA ALA A 26 8.65 0.75 0.81
C ALA A 26 9.57 -0.47 1.00
N GLU A 27 10.78 -0.28 1.55
CA GLU A 27 11.74 -1.37 1.80
C GLU A 27 11.22 -2.39 2.82
N LEU A 28 10.32 -1.99 3.71
CA LEU A 28 9.69 -2.88 4.68
C LEU A 28 8.90 -4.02 4.00
N ALA A 29 8.28 -3.77 2.85
CA ALA A 29 7.63 -4.82 2.07
C ALA A 29 8.63 -5.89 1.61
N ASP A 30 9.83 -5.50 1.19
CA ASP A 30 10.89 -6.43 0.79
C ASP A 30 11.35 -7.29 1.98
N VAL A 31 11.47 -6.67 3.16
CA VAL A 31 11.82 -7.38 4.41
C VAL A 31 10.76 -8.43 4.75
N PHE A 32 9.48 -8.10 4.63
CA PHE A 32 8.38 -9.01 4.94
C PHE A 32 8.30 -10.16 3.93
N ILE A 33 8.41 -9.90 2.65
CA ILE A 33 8.48 -10.94 1.62
C ILE A 33 9.65 -11.87 1.91
N SER A 34 10.83 -11.33 2.20
CA SER A 34 12.02 -12.13 2.53
C SER A 34 11.83 -12.98 3.78
N ALA A 35 11.10 -12.48 4.79
CA ALA A 35 10.82 -13.22 6.01
C ALA A 35 9.88 -14.42 5.78
N THR A 36 8.86 -14.27 4.91
CA THR A 36 7.96 -15.38 4.57
C THR A 36 8.64 -16.44 3.71
N GLN A 37 9.58 -16.05 2.85
CA GLN A 37 10.32 -16.94 1.96
C GLN A 37 11.58 -17.55 2.60
N ALA A 38 11.92 -17.13 3.81
CA ALA A 38 13.10 -17.62 4.52
C ALA A 38 13.02 -19.12 4.78
N ARG A 39 14.15 -19.82 4.62
CA ARG A 39 14.29 -21.24 4.86
C ARG A 39 15.17 -21.51 6.08
N GLU A 40 14.88 -22.58 6.76
CA GLU A 40 15.67 -23.11 7.89
C GLU A 40 16.05 -24.55 7.57
N ASP A 41 17.35 -24.86 7.58
CA ASP A 41 17.87 -26.16 7.18
C ASP A 41 17.38 -26.65 5.80
N GLY A 42 17.22 -25.71 4.85
CA GLY A 42 16.74 -25.98 3.50
C GLY A 42 15.22 -26.20 3.37
N LYS A 43 14.46 -26.14 4.48
CA LYS A 43 13.00 -26.32 4.53
C LYS A 43 12.30 -24.97 4.62
N GLU A 44 11.11 -24.88 4.04
CA GLU A 44 10.25 -23.72 4.18
C GLU A 44 9.77 -23.58 5.63
N ARG A 45 9.78 -22.36 6.13
CA ARG A 45 9.36 -22.08 7.51
C ARG A 45 7.85 -21.92 7.66
N HIS A 46 7.12 -21.70 6.56
CA HIS A 46 5.67 -21.48 6.57
C HIS A 46 5.23 -20.40 7.58
N VAL A 47 5.92 -19.28 7.57
CA VAL A 47 5.59 -18.13 8.41
C VAL A 47 4.51 -17.30 7.72
N GLN A 48 3.43 -17.01 8.44
CA GLN A 48 2.39 -16.10 8.01
C GLN A 48 2.59 -14.73 8.67
N LEU A 49 2.49 -13.67 7.88
CA LEU A 49 2.48 -12.30 8.39
C LEU A 49 1.10 -11.69 8.19
N ILE A 50 0.55 -11.11 9.24
CA ILE A 50 -0.65 -10.28 9.20
C ILE A 50 -0.22 -8.88 9.56
N VAL A 51 -0.35 -7.95 8.60
CA VAL A 51 0.16 -6.59 8.73
C VAL A 51 -0.97 -5.61 8.52
N GLU A 52 -1.23 -4.76 9.51
CA GLU A 52 -2.05 -3.57 9.36
C GLU A 52 -1.13 -2.40 9.01
N SER A 53 -1.44 -1.69 7.92
CA SER A 53 -0.63 -0.58 7.42
C SER A 53 -1.49 0.48 6.75
N HIS A 54 -1.08 1.76 6.88
CA HIS A 54 -1.63 2.90 6.16
C HIS A 54 -0.66 3.43 5.09
N SER A 55 0.43 2.72 4.81
CA SER A 55 1.46 3.18 3.89
C SER A 55 1.17 2.80 2.45
N GLU A 56 0.90 3.81 1.62
CA GLU A 56 0.84 3.64 0.16
C GLU A 56 2.20 3.18 -0.41
N HIS A 57 3.30 3.62 0.18
CA HIS A 57 4.64 3.22 -0.23
C HIS A 57 4.89 1.74 -0.03
N PHE A 58 4.41 1.19 1.10
CA PHE A 58 4.44 -0.24 1.38
C PHE A 58 3.61 -1.03 0.36
N LEU A 59 2.35 -0.62 0.13
CA LEU A 59 1.44 -1.28 -0.80
C LEU A 59 1.98 -1.22 -2.24
N ASN A 60 2.43 -0.07 -2.70
CA ASN A 60 2.99 0.10 -4.03
C ASN A 60 4.24 -0.78 -4.25
N ARG A 61 5.09 -0.95 -3.23
CA ARG A 61 6.24 -1.85 -3.31
C ARG A 61 5.79 -3.31 -3.36
N LEU A 62 4.80 -3.71 -2.57
CA LEU A 62 4.24 -5.07 -2.60
C LEU A 62 3.67 -5.40 -3.99
N GLN A 63 2.85 -4.51 -4.55
CA GLN A 63 2.31 -4.64 -5.92
C GLN A 63 3.42 -4.79 -6.96
N ARG A 64 4.47 -3.96 -6.85
CA ARG A 64 5.63 -4.08 -7.73
C ARG A 64 6.32 -5.42 -7.61
N ARG A 65 6.49 -5.98 -6.41
CA ARG A 65 7.13 -7.29 -6.22
C ARG A 65 6.30 -8.44 -6.77
N VAL A 66 4.97 -8.32 -6.73
CA VAL A 66 4.07 -9.26 -7.43
C VAL A 66 4.27 -9.14 -8.95
N ALA A 67 4.26 -7.94 -9.51
CA ALA A 67 4.49 -7.70 -10.94
C ALA A 67 5.85 -8.20 -11.44
N GLU A 68 6.88 -8.12 -10.62
CA GLU A 68 8.23 -8.64 -10.88
C GLU A 68 8.33 -10.17 -10.69
N GLY A 69 7.28 -10.84 -10.19
CA GLY A 69 7.28 -12.28 -9.92
C GLY A 69 8.12 -12.69 -8.71
N VAL A 70 8.47 -11.75 -7.81
CA VAL A 70 9.24 -12.03 -6.58
C VAL A 70 8.37 -12.74 -5.54
N VAL A 71 7.07 -12.45 -5.53
CA VAL A 71 6.06 -13.10 -4.69
C VAL A 71 4.83 -13.40 -5.55
N SER A 72 4.22 -14.57 -5.36
CA SER A 72 3.00 -14.93 -6.07
C SER A 72 1.80 -14.12 -5.53
N PRO A 73 0.87 -13.65 -6.38
CA PRO A 73 -0.37 -13.05 -5.89
C PRO A 73 -1.20 -14.00 -5.03
N GLU A 74 -1.04 -15.33 -5.19
CA GLU A 74 -1.71 -16.35 -4.38
C GLU A 74 -1.19 -16.40 -2.94
N ASP A 75 0.04 -15.92 -2.70
CA ASP A 75 0.66 -15.84 -1.38
C ASP A 75 0.33 -14.52 -0.66
N VAL A 76 -0.42 -13.62 -1.31
CA VAL A 76 -0.73 -12.28 -0.80
C VAL A 76 -2.23 -12.08 -0.74
N ALA A 77 -2.76 -11.79 0.46
CA ALA A 77 -4.14 -11.37 0.65
C ALA A 77 -4.16 -9.91 1.13
N VAL A 78 -4.88 -9.05 0.42
CA VAL A 78 -5.05 -7.64 0.77
C VAL A 78 -6.49 -7.38 1.11
N TYR A 79 -6.73 -6.71 2.23
CA TYR A 79 -8.07 -6.33 2.69
C TYR A 79 -8.12 -4.84 2.97
N PHE A 80 -9.17 -4.21 2.52
CA PHE A 80 -9.48 -2.83 2.89
C PHE A 80 -10.46 -2.83 4.07
N CYS A 81 -10.10 -2.08 5.12
CA CYS A 81 -10.93 -1.92 6.31
C CYS A 81 -11.74 -0.64 6.18
N ARG A 82 -13.07 -0.73 6.15
CA ARG A 82 -13.92 0.45 6.16
C ARG A 82 -14.91 0.42 7.32
N ARG A 83 -15.29 1.59 7.78
CA ARG A 83 -16.33 1.72 8.79
C ARG A 83 -17.72 1.66 8.12
N ALA A 84 -18.54 0.72 8.56
CA ALA A 84 -19.93 0.57 8.15
C ALA A 84 -20.85 0.76 9.37
N GLY A 85 -21.30 2.00 9.61
CA GLY A 85 -22.08 2.35 10.81
C GLY A 85 -21.30 2.14 12.10
N SER A 86 -21.70 1.18 12.93
CA SER A 86 -21.03 0.82 14.20
C SER A 86 -20.06 -0.36 14.07
N ALA A 87 -19.97 -0.98 12.88
CA ALA A 87 -19.10 -2.12 12.61
C ALA A 87 -17.96 -1.75 11.67
N THR A 88 -16.91 -2.57 11.65
CA THR A 88 -15.85 -2.53 10.64
C THR A 88 -16.08 -3.67 9.66
N GLU A 89 -16.04 -3.38 8.38
CA GLU A 89 -16.11 -4.35 7.29
C GLU A 89 -14.73 -4.51 6.67
N LEU A 90 -14.38 -5.77 6.35
CA LEU A 90 -13.18 -6.12 5.60
C LEU A 90 -13.59 -6.43 4.16
N GLU A 91 -13.11 -5.64 3.23
CA GLU A 91 -13.33 -5.82 1.80
C GLU A 91 -12.07 -6.43 1.17
N PRO A 92 -12.15 -7.66 0.60
CA PRO A 92 -11.00 -8.28 -0.04
C PRO A 92 -10.68 -7.54 -1.36
N LEU A 93 -9.41 -7.18 -1.53
CA LEU A 93 -8.90 -6.60 -2.76
C LEU A 93 -8.35 -7.69 -3.68
N GLN A 94 -8.68 -7.62 -4.97
CA GLN A 94 -8.30 -8.59 -5.97
C GLN A 94 -6.97 -8.17 -6.61
N LEU A 95 -5.90 -8.75 -6.14
CA LEU A 95 -4.56 -8.52 -6.67
C LEU A 95 -4.26 -9.53 -7.79
N ASN A 96 -4.00 -9.04 -9.00
CA ASN A 96 -3.67 -9.89 -10.14
C ASN A 96 -2.15 -10.13 -10.28
N MET A 97 -1.76 -11.01 -11.22
CA MET A 97 -0.37 -11.38 -11.47
C MET A 97 0.50 -10.22 -11.99
N PHE A 98 -0.11 -9.13 -12.44
CA PHE A 98 0.59 -7.92 -12.88
C PHE A 98 0.80 -6.91 -11.74
N GLY A 99 0.41 -7.27 -10.51
CA GLY A 99 0.49 -6.40 -9.35
C GLY A 99 -0.60 -5.32 -9.31
N GLU A 100 -1.65 -5.46 -10.11
CA GLU A 100 -2.76 -4.51 -10.14
C GLU A 100 -3.88 -4.96 -9.22
N ILE A 101 -4.49 -4.03 -8.52
CA ILE A 101 -5.73 -4.25 -7.76
C ILE A 101 -6.89 -3.89 -8.66
N GLU A 102 -7.74 -4.88 -8.97
CA GLU A 102 -8.83 -4.74 -9.95
C GLU A 102 -10.07 -4.06 -9.39
N ASN A 103 -10.27 -4.16 -8.07
CA ASN A 103 -11.48 -3.67 -7.38
C ASN A 103 -11.13 -2.62 -6.32
N TRP A 104 -10.46 -1.53 -6.70
CA TRP A 104 -10.18 -0.43 -5.79
C TRP A 104 -11.47 0.12 -5.14
N PRO A 105 -11.55 0.17 -3.81
CA PRO A 105 -12.67 0.83 -3.13
C PRO A 105 -12.70 2.33 -3.45
N GLU A 106 -13.91 2.88 -3.52
CA GLU A 106 -14.08 4.32 -3.61
C GLU A 106 -13.37 4.98 -2.40
N HIS A 107 -12.67 6.08 -2.64
CA HIS A 107 -11.90 6.83 -1.62
C HIS A 107 -10.76 6.05 -0.95
N PHE A 108 -10.23 4.99 -1.58
CA PHE A 108 -9.10 4.23 -1.02
C PHE A 108 -7.90 5.13 -0.68
N PHE A 109 -7.56 6.05 -1.57
CA PHE A 109 -6.50 7.04 -1.37
C PHE A 109 -6.98 8.31 -0.65
N GLY A 110 -8.16 8.28 -0.01
CA GLY A 110 -8.76 9.45 0.60
C GLY A 110 -9.07 10.57 -0.40
N ASP A 111 -9.15 11.80 0.10
CA ASP A 111 -9.41 12.98 -0.75
C ASP A 111 -8.14 13.55 -1.39
N GLU A 112 -6.99 12.89 -1.27
CA GLU A 112 -5.70 13.42 -1.75
C GLU A 112 -5.69 13.66 -3.27
N MET A 113 -6.26 12.73 -4.05
CA MET A 113 -6.41 12.91 -5.50
C MET A 113 -7.39 14.05 -5.83
N ALA A 114 -8.46 14.21 -5.05
CA ALA A 114 -9.39 15.34 -5.19
C ALA A 114 -8.70 16.67 -4.84
N ASP A 115 -7.88 16.69 -3.81
CA ASP A 115 -7.09 17.85 -3.41
C ASP A 115 -6.03 18.23 -4.45
N ILE A 116 -5.32 17.27 -5.02
CA ILE A 116 -4.36 17.49 -6.11
C ILE A 116 -5.07 18.06 -7.34
N ALA A 117 -6.19 17.47 -7.76
CA ALA A 117 -6.99 17.95 -8.88
C ALA A 117 -7.56 19.34 -8.60
N GLY A 118 -8.12 19.57 -7.41
CA GLY A 118 -8.64 20.87 -6.96
C GLY A 118 -7.57 21.95 -6.96
N ARG A 119 -6.38 21.67 -6.44
CA ARG A 119 -5.24 22.60 -6.45
C ARG A 119 -4.81 22.95 -7.88
N THR A 120 -4.75 21.96 -8.76
CA THR A 120 -4.34 22.16 -10.15
C THR A 120 -5.34 23.05 -10.89
N LEU A 121 -6.63 22.79 -10.73
CA LEU A 121 -7.71 23.61 -11.32
C LEU A 121 -7.71 25.04 -10.78
N ALA A 122 -7.52 25.21 -9.47
CA ALA A 122 -7.43 26.53 -8.83
C ALA A 122 -6.22 27.32 -9.34
N ALA A 123 -5.07 26.66 -9.50
CA ALA A 123 -3.87 27.28 -10.06
C ALA A 123 -4.07 27.71 -11.52
N MET A 124 -4.74 26.91 -12.34
CA MET A 124 -5.07 27.24 -13.72
C MET A 124 -6.01 28.44 -13.83
N ARG A 125 -7.04 28.54 -12.98
CA ARG A 125 -7.94 29.71 -12.92
C ARG A 125 -7.18 30.98 -12.60
N ARG A 126 -6.36 30.97 -11.56
CA ARG A 126 -5.54 32.14 -11.16
C ARG A 126 -4.57 32.57 -12.23
N LYS A 127 -3.95 31.65 -12.97
CA LYS A 127 -3.07 31.98 -14.10
C LYS A 127 -3.83 32.64 -15.25
N ARG A 128 -5.06 32.22 -15.56
CA ARG A 128 -5.92 32.87 -16.57
C ARG A 128 -6.32 34.26 -16.16
N GLU A 129 -6.74 34.48 -14.91
CA GLU A 129 -7.12 35.79 -14.38
C GLU A 129 -5.94 36.76 -14.39
N ALA A 130 -4.75 36.33 -14.00
CA ALA A 130 -3.53 37.13 -14.04
C ALA A 130 -3.07 37.45 -15.48
N GLY A 131 -3.28 36.53 -16.44
CA GLY A 131 -2.96 36.77 -17.86
C GLY A 131 -3.95 37.68 -18.58
N SER A 132 -5.22 37.75 -18.13
CA SER A 132 -6.22 38.64 -18.72
C SER A 132 -6.16 40.09 -18.20
N GLY A 133 -5.53 40.31 -17.04
CA GLY A 133 -5.34 41.67 -16.47
C GLY A 133 -4.16 42.46 -17.03
N GLY A 134 -3.31 41.86 -17.88
CA GLY A 134 -2.10 42.47 -18.42
C GLY A 134 -2.27 43.26 -19.74
N ASN A 135 -3.48 43.32 -20.32
CA ASN A 135 -3.69 43.94 -21.64
C ASN A 135 -4.58 45.21 -21.65
N ALA A 136 -4.62 45.88 -20.49
CA ALA A 136 -5.31 47.16 -20.38
C ALA A 136 -4.33 48.27 -19.94
N LYS A 137 -3.46 48.68 -20.86
CA LYS A 137 -2.81 50.01 -20.86
C LYS A 137 -2.44 50.39 -22.30
#